data_5de4c9a288be1e33f51dba0f59bbdce9
#
_entry.id   5de4c9a288be1e33f51dba0f59bbdce9
#
_cell.length_a   1.000
_cell.length_b   1.000
_cell.length_c   1.000
_cell.angle_alpha   90.00
_cell.angle_beta   90.00
_cell.angle_gamma   90.00
#
_symmetry.space_group_name_H-M   'P 1'
#
loop_
_entity.id
_entity.type
_entity.pdbx_description
1 polymer ?
#
loop_
_entity_poly.entity_id
_entity_poly.type
_entity_poly.pdbx_seq_one_letter_code
_entity_poly.pdbx_strand_id
1 'polypeptide(L)'
;MGILAGKNVLVTGVLTDSSIAFHIARVAQEEGATVVLTSFGRAMSITKRISARLPQEAPVLELDVTNDEHLAQLSTLVKEHVPHLDGVVHSIGFAPEAALGGNFLNTEWPDVATAVHVSAYSLKSLTMACKPLFTAPTGASVVGLDFDAQVAWPKYDWMGVAKAALESTSRYLARDLGKENIRFNLVAAGPIRTMAAKSIPGFDEFESVWNSKSPLEWDVNDPVPAAQAAVALMSPFFTKTTGEIIHVDGGLHAIGG
;
A
#
# COMPACT_ATOMS: atom_id res chain seq x y z
N MET A 1 13.42 -21.18 -7.79
CA MET A 1 13.61 -20.36 -6.57
C MET A 1 12.88 -19.07 -6.85
N GLY A 2 11.95 -18.68 -5.97
CA GLY A 2 11.13 -17.48 -6.17
C GLY A 2 11.96 -16.18 -6.08
N ILE A 3 11.44 -15.11 -6.67
CA ILE A 3 12.16 -13.81 -6.73
C ILE A 3 12.31 -13.11 -5.38
N LEU A 4 11.56 -13.55 -4.35
CA LEU A 4 11.69 -13.10 -2.96
C LEU A 4 12.20 -14.20 -2.02
N ALA A 5 12.86 -15.23 -2.53
CA ALA A 5 13.35 -16.32 -1.71
C ALA A 5 14.25 -15.85 -0.55
N GLY A 6 13.88 -16.20 0.69
CA GLY A 6 14.58 -15.82 1.91
C GLY A 6 14.41 -14.36 2.34
N LYS A 7 13.53 -13.60 1.71
CA LYS A 7 13.18 -12.22 2.09
C LYS A 7 12.12 -12.18 3.18
N ASN A 8 12.18 -11.18 4.05
CA ASN A 8 11.20 -10.91 5.10
C ASN A 8 10.40 -9.64 4.75
N VAL A 9 9.09 -9.75 4.67
CA VAL A 9 8.21 -8.68 4.21
C VAL A 9 7.12 -8.37 5.25
N LEU A 10 7.00 -7.11 5.64
CA LEU A 10 5.88 -6.61 6.43
C LEU A 10 4.78 -6.11 5.48
N VAL A 11 3.56 -6.60 5.63
CA VAL A 11 2.42 -6.18 4.81
C VAL A 11 1.33 -5.58 5.69
N THR A 12 0.98 -4.32 5.44
CA THR A 12 -0.13 -3.63 6.13
C THR A 12 -1.41 -3.70 5.30
N GLY A 13 -2.58 -3.48 5.93
CA GLY A 13 -3.84 -3.28 5.21
C GLY A 13 -4.56 -4.56 4.74
N VAL A 14 -4.21 -5.73 5.26
CA VAL A 14 -4.92 -6.98 4.96
C VAL A 14 -6.22 -7.04 5.76
N LEU A 15 -7.35 -6.71 5.13
CA LEU A 15 -8.67 -6.73 5.75
C LEU A 15 -9.55 -7.88 5.24
N THR A 16 -9.46 -8.21 3.96
CA THR A 16 -10.24 -9.27 3.32
C THR A 16 -9.37 -10.00 2.28
N ASP A 17 -9.82 -11.16 1.84
CA ASP A 17 -9.19 -11.91 0.75
C ASP A 17 -9.33 -11.24 -0.64
N SER A 18 -10.15 -10.20 -0.77
CA SER A 18 -10.23 -9.36 -1.97
C SER A 18 -9.31 -8.12 -1.91
N SER A 19 -8.61 -7.88 -0.80
CA SER A 19 -7.69 -6.73 -0.69
C SER A 19 -6.41 -6.94 -1.52
N ILE A 20 -5.92 -5.89 -2.17
CA ILE A 20 -4.62 -5.94 -2.87
C ILE A 20 -3.52 -6.41 -1.92
N ALA A 21 -3.54 -5.95 -0.66
CA ALA A 21 -2.58 -6.35 0.37
C ALA A 21 -2.56 -7.85 0.64
N PHE A 22 -3.72 -8.52 0.66
CA PHE A 22 -3.79 -9.98 0.81
C PHE A 22 -3.07 -10.68 -0.36
N HIS A 23 -3.32 -10.23 -1.58
CA HIS A 23 -2.69 -10.80 -2.77
C HIS A 23 -1.20 -10.49 -2.83
N ILE A 24 -0.74 -9.32 -2.35
CA ILE A 24 0.70 -9.05 -2.18
C ILE A 24 1.32 -10.04 -1.19
N ALA A 25 0.70 -10.25 -0.03
CA ALA A 25 1.17 -11.21 0.96
C ALA A 25 1.22 -12.64 0.39
N ARG A 26 0.17 -13.06 -0.34
CA ARG A 26 0.09 -14.36 -0.99
C ARG A 26 1.19 -14.54 -2.03
N VAL A 27 1.30 -13.62 -3.00
CA VAL A 27 2.31 -13.71 -4.07
C VAL A 27 3.73 -13.63 -3.49
N ALA A 28 3.97 -12.79 -2.45
CA ALA A 28 5.26 -12.73 -1.79
C ALA A 28 5.66 -14.09 -1.17
N GLN A 29 4.72 -14.80 -0.53
CA GLN A 29 4.98 -16.15 0.01
C GLN A 29 5.17 -17.19 -1.11
N GLU A 30 4.37 -17.14 -2.18
CA GLU A 30 4.54 -18.01 -3.37
C GLU A 30 5.93 -17.81 -3.99
N GLU A 31 6.48 -16.59 -3.91
CA GLU A 31 7.82 -16.21 -4.36
C GLU A 31 8.92 -16.43 -3.29
N GLY A 32 8.58 -17.06 -2.18
CA GLY A 32 9.53 -17.54 -1.17
C GLY A 32 9.83 -16.57 -0.04
N ALA A 33 9.04 -15.53 0.16
CA ALA A 33 9.17 -14.62 1.29
C ALA A 33 8.52 -15.16 2.57
N THR A 34 9.07 -14.77 3.72
CA THR A 34 8.39 -14.81 5.00
C THR A 34 7.60 -13.51 5.18
N VAL A 35 6.31 -13.62 5.52
CA VAL A 35 5.41 -12.47 5.64
C VAL A 35 4.96 -12.28 7.08
N VAL A 36 4.99 -11.03 7.53
CA VAL A 36 4.37 -10.55 8.77
C VAL A 36 3.27 -9.56 8.40
N LEU A 37 2.10 -9.67 9.01
CA LEU A 37 0.96 -8.78 8.76
C LEU A 37 0.77 -7.80 9.90
N THR A 38 0.11 -6.67 9.61
CA THR A 38 -0.38 -5.77 10.66
C THR A 38 -1.86 -5.47 10.49
N SER A 39 -2.51 -5.20 11.62
CA SER A 39 -3.89 -4.74 11.70
C SER A 39 -4.10 -4.01 13.02
N PHE A 40 -5.28 -3.46 13.28
CA PHE A 40 -5.57 -2.80 14.56
C PHE A 40 -7.06 -2.87 14.93
N GLY A 41 -7.33 -2.70 16.22
CA GLY A 41 -8.67 -2.59 16.76
C GLY A 41 -9.56 -3.77 16.34
N ARG A 42 -10.77 -3.47 15.88
CA ARG A 42 -11.76 -4.50 15.47
C ARG A 42 -11.32 -5.33 14.26
N ALA A 43 -10.43 -4.81 13.43
CA ALA A 43 -9.93 -5.52 12.26
C ALA A 43 -8.95 -6.65 12.61
N MET A 44 -8.34 -6.64 13.81
CA MET A 44 -7.40 -7.68 14.25
C MET A 44 -7.95 -9.10 14.10
N SER A 45 -9.16 -9.34 14.59
CA SER A 45 -9.79 -10.67 14.50
C SER A 45 -10.09 -11.10 13.06
N ILE A 46 -10.42 -10.13 12.21
CA ILE A 46 -10.67 -10.37 10.78
C ILE A 46 -9.36 -10.72 10.10
N THR A 47 -8.33 -9.93 10.27
CA THR A 47 -7.01 -10.16 9.66
C THR A 47 -6.41 -11.49 10.11
N LYS A 48 -6.49 -11.86 11.39
CA LYS A 48 -6.05 -13.17 11.88
C LYS A 48 -6.75 -14.33 11.17
N ARG A 49 -8.06 -14.24 10.96
CA ARG A 49 -8.82 -15.27 10.23
C ARG A 49 -8.44 -15.32 8.75
N ILE A 50 -8.17 -14.16 8.13
CA ILE A 50 -7.78 -14.08 6.73
C ILE A 50 -6.33 -14.55 6.53
N SER A 51 -5.43 -14.31 7.49
CA SER A 51 -4.06 -14.83 7.48
C SER A 51 -4.00 -16.35 7.28
N ALA A 52 -4.93 -17.10 7.88
CA ALA A 52 -5.02 -18.55 7.71
C ALA A 52 -5.36 -19.01 6.25
N ARG A 53 -5.71 -18.08 5.35
CA ARG A 53 -5.96 -18.37 3.93
C ARG A 53 -4.72 -18.15 3.05
N LEU A 54 -3.65 -17.62 3.62
CA LEU A 54 -2.37 -17.49 2.92
C LEU A 54 -1.73 -18.88 2.74
N PRO A 55 -0.82 -19.05 1.79
CA PRO A 55 -0.04 -20.29 1.62
C PRO A 55 0.63 -20.77 2.91
N GLN A 56 1.08 -19.81 3.73
CA GLN A 56 1.55 -20.03 5.10
C GLN A 56 0.86 -19.00 6.00
N GLU A 57 0.30 -19.46 7.13
CA GLU A 57 -0.29 -18.55 8.09
C GLU A 57 0.77 -17.55 8.59
N ALA A 58 0.47 -16.26 8.48
CA ALA A 58 1.38 -15.19 8.86
C ALA A 58 1.00 -14.60 10.21
N PRO A 59 1.96 -14.25 11.08
CA PRO A 59 1.68 -13.53 12.33
C PRO A 59 1.04 -12.17 12.04
N VAL A 60 0.12 -11.76 12.90
CA VAL A 60 -0.59 -10.47 12.78
C VAL A 60 -0.30 -9.64 14.02
N LEU A 61 0.42 -8.53 13.84
CA LEU A 61 0.81 -7.58 14.87
C LEU A 61 -0.17 -6.41 14.93
N GLU A 62 -0.36 -5.85 16.13
CA GLU A 62 -1.19 -4.66 16.27
C GLU A 62 -0.43 -3.41 15.81
N LEU A 63 -1.03 -2.66 14.89
CA LEU A 63 -0.51 -1.40 14.38
C LEU A 63 -1.63 -0.48 13.90
N ASP A 64 -1.91 0.55 14.66
CA ASP A 64 -2.57 1.77 14.20
C ASP A 64 -1.49 2.81 13.89
N VAL A 65 -1.40 3.25 12.63
CA VAL A 65 -0.37 4.22 12.18
C VAL A 65 -0.58 5.63 12.72
N THR A 66 -1.67 5.87 13.41
CA THR A 66 -1.95 7.13 14.13
C THR A 66 -1.63 7.04 15.62
N ASN A 67 -1.22 5.87 16.10
CA ASN A 67 -0.85 5.64 17.50
C ASN A 67 0.68 5.56 17.63
N ASP A 68 1.26 6.56 18.30
CA ASP A 68 2.70 6.66 18.48
C ASP A 68 3.30 5.50 19.30
N GLU A 69 2.54 4.92 20.24
CA GLU A 69 3.00 3.77 21.03
C GLU A 69 3.09 2.51 20.16
N HIS A 70 2.09 2.28 19.29
CA HIS A 70 2.14 1.16 18.34
C HIS A 70 3.33 1.29 17.38
N LEU A 71 3.58 2.49 16.86
CA LEU A 71 4.74 2.76 16.00
C LEU A 71 6.07 2.54 16.74
N ALA A 72 6.17 2.98 17.98
CA ALA A 72 7.39 2.83 18.79
C ALA A 72 7.71 1.35 19.10
N GLN A 73 6.70 0.51 19.27
CA GLN A 73 6.86 -0.90 19.60
C GLN A 73 7.04 -1.80 18.37
N LEU A 74 6.68 -1.34 17.16
CA LEU A 74 6.60 -2.17 15.97
C LEU A 74 7.88 -2.95 15.68
N SER A 75 9.04 -2.31 15.72
CA SER A 75 10.31 -2.98 15.41
C SER A 75 10.65 -4.10 16.41
N THR A 76 10.28 -3.95 17.67
CA THR A 76 10.45 -4.97 18.71
C THR A 76 9.55 -6.17 18.44
N LEU A 77 8.27 -5.92 18.17
CA LEU A 77 7.30 -6.98 17.87
C LEU A 77 7.64 -7.75 16.60
N VAL A 78 8.07 -7.06 15.54
CA VAL A 78 8.49 -7.73 14.29
C VAL A 78 9.69 -8.63 14.52
N LYS A 79 10.66 -8.23 15.37
CA LYS A 79 11.85 -9.04 15.69
C LYS A 79 11.55 -10.38 16.37
N GLU A 80 10.38 -10.53 16.97
CA GLU A 80 9.95 -11.81 17.53
C GLU A 80 9.65 -12.85 16.44
N HIS A 81 9.45 -12.42 15.20
CA HIS A 81 9.05 -13.27 14.07
C HIS A 81 10.12 -13.36 12.98
N VAL A 82 10.81 -12.25 12.69
CA VAL A 82 11.85 -12.19 11.65
C VAL A 82 13.01 -11.31 12.11
N PRO A 83 14.28 -11.67 11.76
CA PRO A 83 15.46 -10.97 12.26
C PRO A 83 15.64 -9.56 11.67
N HIS A 84 15.14 -9.32 10.47
CA HIS A 84 15.20 -8.05 9.71
C HIS A 84 14.05 -7.98 8.73
N LEU A 85 13.88 -6.82 8.10
CA LEU A 85 12.94 -6.62 7.00
C LEU A 85 13.69 -6.27 5.71
N ASP A 86 13.35 -6.96 4.62
CA ASP A 86 13.78 -6.66 3.25
C ASP A 86 12.72 -5.86 2.49
N GLY A 87 11.46 -5.97 2.90
CA GLY A 87 10.34 -5.29 2.28
C GLY A 87 9.30 -4.79 3.27
N VAL A 88 8.68 -3.65 2.95
CA VAL A 88 7.51 -3.13 3.66
C VAL A 88 6.48 -2.69 2.64
N VAL A 89 5.24 -3.14 2.81
CA VAL A 89 4.10 -2.75 1.98
C VAL A 89 3.19 -1.82 2.78
N HIS A 90 3.09 -0.57 2.32
CA HIS A 90 2.16 0.42 2.81
C HIS A 90 0.87 0.35 1.98
N SER A 91 -0.09 -0.44 2.47
CA SER A 91 -1.43 -0.56 1.89
C SER A 91 -2.47 0.04 2.84
N ILE A 92 -2.25 1.30 3.19
CA ILE A 92 -3.06 2.06 4.15
C ILE A 92 -3.63 3.28 3.43
N GLY A 93 -4.91 3.50 3.61
CA GLY A 93 -5.59 4.69 3.12
C GLY A 93 -6.95 4.82 3.79
N PHE A 94 -7.27 6.03 4.22
CA PHE A 94 -8.56 6.36 4.81
C PHE A 94 -8.84 7.85 4.63
N ALA A 95 -10.07 8.18 4.30
CA ALA A 95 -10.61 9.53 4.39
C ALA A 95 -11.99 9.45 5.05
N PRO A 96 -12.34 10.40 5.94
CA PRO A 96 -13.70 10.55 6.42
C PRO A 96 -14.68 10.72 5.25
N GLU A 97 -15.92 10.30 5.44
CA GLU A 97 -16.97 10.42 4.40
C GLU A 97 -17.15 11.87 3.92
N ALA A 98 -17.03 12.84 4.83
CA ALA A 98 -17.09 14.27 4.51
C ALA A 98 -15.98 14.76 3.58
N ALA A 99 -14.90 13.99 3.44
CA ALA A 99 -13.75 14.30 2.57
C ALA A 99 -13.81 13.62 1.20
N LEU A 100 -14.95 13.02 0.85
CA LEU A 100 -15.21 12.26 -0.37
C LEU A 100 -16.59 12.66 -0.95
N GLY A 101 -16.94 12.10 -2.12
CA GLY A 101 -18.31 12.13 -2.64
C GLY A 101 -18.73 13.42 -3.36
N GLY A 102 -17.78 14.28 -3.75
CA GLY A 102 -18.06 15.58 -4.39
C GLY A 102 -18.18 16.73 -3.39
N ASN A 103 -17.67 16.55 -2.17
CA ASN A 103 -17.77 17.54 -1.08
C ASN A 103 -16.51 18.40 -0.91
N PHE A 104 -15.64 18.43 -1.91
CA PHE A 104 -14.29 19.03 -1.83
C PHE A 104 -14.25 20.44 -1.21
N LEU A 105 -15.17 21.32 -1.62
CA LEU A 105 -15.19 22.72 -1.18
C LEU A 105 -15.73 22.91 0.25
N ASN A 106 -16.44 21.95 0.80
CA ASN A 106 -17.11 22.06 2.11
C ASN A 106 -16.47 21.19 3.19
N THR A 107 -15.41 20.44 2.86
CA THR A 107 -14.72 19.59 3.82
C THR A 107 -13.98 20.43 4.86
N GLU A 108 -14.21 20.17 6.13
CA GLU A 108 -13.56 20.86 7.23
C GLU A 108 -12.12 20.33 7.44
N TRP A 109 -11.25 21.19 7.96
CA TRP A 109 -9.84 20.87 8.16
C TRP A 109 -9.55 19.59 8.96
N PRO A 110 -10.27 19.24 10.03
CA PRO A 110 -10.02 17.99 10.75
C PRO A 110 -10.16 16.73 9.89
N ASP A 111 -11.11 16.73 8.94
CA ASP A 111 -11.31 15.61 8.02
C ASP A 111 -10.20 15.54 6.96
N VAL A 112 -9.78 16.70 6.46
CA VAL A 112 -8.61 16.81 5.56
C VAL A 112 -7.35 16.32 6.26
N ALA A 113 -7.11 16.79 7.49
CA ALA A 113 -5.95 16.38 8.29
C ALA A 113 -5.92 14.87 8.52
N THR A 114 -7.07 14.27 8.82
CA THR A 114 -7.21 12.81 8.98
C THR A 114 -6.88 12.08 7.67
N ALA A 115 -7.42 12.52 6.54
CA ALA A 115 -7.15 11.91 5.24
C ALA A 115 -5.65 11.95 4.90
N VAL A 116 -4.99 13.09 5.07
CA VAL A 116 -3.56 13.26 4.80
C VAL A 116 -2.70 12.49 5.79
N HIS A 117 -3.05 12.51 7.09
CA HIS A 117 -2.29 11.79 8.12
C HIS A 117 -2.28 10.29 7.84
N VAL A 118 -3.47 9.69 7.66
CA VAL A 118 -3.59 8.25 7.50
C VAL A 118 -3.10 7.78 6.11
N SER A 119 -3.36 8.55 5.04
CA SER A 119 -3.10 8.06 3.69
C SER A 119 -1.76 8.49 3.10
N ALA A 120 -1.09 9.48 3.66
CA ALA A 120 0.19 9.99 3.16
C ALA A 120 1.29 10.01 4.23
N TYR A 121 1.09 10.73 5.35
CA TYR A 121 2.11 10.88 6.38
C TYR A 121 2.47 9.55 7.04
N SER A 122 1.53 8.63 7.13
CA SER A 122 1.74 7.28 7.68
C SER A 122 2.82 6.48 6.93
N LEU A 123 3.08 6.76 5.63
CA LEU A 123 4.21 6.15 4.92
C LEU A 123 5.54 6.47 5.60
N LYS A 124 5.74 7.75 5.97
CA LYS A 124 6.93 8.18 6.72
C LYS A 124 6.95 7.56 8.11
N SER A 125 5.84 7.58 8.83
CA SER A 125 5.78 7.05 10.20
C SER A 125 6.07 5.55 10.26
N LEU A 126 5.45 4.77 9.37
CA LEU A 126 5.69 3.32 9.21
C LEU A 126 7.16 3.04 8.82
N THR A 127 7.70 3.80 7.87
CA THR A 127 9.10 3.67 7.47
C THR A 127 10.04 3.85 8.65
N MET A 128 9.85 4.91 9.44
CA MET A 128 10.71 5.20 10.59
C MET A 128 10.57 4.18 11.70
N ALA A 129 9.38 3.64 11.91
CA ALA A 129 9.14 2.54 12.86
C ALA A 129 9.84 1.23 12.41
N CYS A 130 9.91 0.96 11.11
CA CYS A 130 10.58 -0.21 10.53
C CYS A 130 12.10 0.00 10.33
N LYS A 131 12.59 1.23 10.30
CA LYS A 131 13.99 1.55 9.95
C LYS A 131 15.02 0.74 10.74
N PRO A 132 14.88 0.49 12.07
CA PRO A 132 15.82 -0.35 12.81
C PRO A 132 15.94 -1.79 12.34
N LEU A 133 15.01 -2.24 11.47
CA LEU A 133 14.97 -3.59 10.89
C LEU A 133 15.58 -3.66 9.48
N PHE A 134 15.89 -2.54 8.84
CA PHE A 134 16.49 -2.50 7.50
C PHE A 134 17.99 -2.77 7.56
N THR A 135 18.35 -3.94 8.03
CA THR A 135 19.74 -4.33 8.29
C THR A 135 20.29 -5.33 7.27
N ALA A 136 19.48 -5.76 6.30
CA ALA A 136 19.94 -6.65 5.26
C ALA A 136 21.03 -5.98 4.39
N PRO A 137 22.12 -6.70 4.03
CA PRO A 137 23.17 -6.14 3.17
C PRO A 137 22.65 -5.69 1.79
N THR A 138 21.55 -6.26 1.34
CA THR A 138 20.87 -5.90 0.07
C THR A 138 20.02 -4.65 0.19
N GLY A 139 19.91 -4.04 1.37
CA GLY A 139 19.00 -2.93 1.65
C GLY A 139 17.55 -3.39 1.79
N ALA A 140 16.64 -2.44 1.72
CA ALA A 140 15.21 -2.68 1.83
C ALA A 140 14.41 -1.99 0.73
N SER A 141 13.18 -2.46 0.49
CA SER A 141 12.24 -1.86 -0.46
C SER A 141 10.91 -1.57 0.23
N VAL A 142 10.50 -0.31 0.22
CA VAL A 142 9.17 0.12 0.69
C VAL A 142 8.30 0.37 -0.52
N VAL A 143 7.15 -0.30 -0.58
CA VAL A 143 6.18 -0.17 -1.67
C VAL A 143 4.86 0.33 -1.12
N GLY A 144 4.40 1.47 -1.61
CA GLY A 144 3.08 2.02 -1.26
C GLY A 144 2.04 1.71 -2.33
N LEU A 145 0.78 1.51 -1.91
CA LEU A 145 -0.34 1.45 -2.84
C LEU A 145 -0.91 2.85 -3.07
N ASP A 146 -1.02 3.19 -4.32
CA ASP A 146 -1.46 4.48 -4.79
C ASP A 146 -2.68 4.37 -5.71
N PHE A 147 -3.27 5.51 -6.01
CA PHE A 147 -4.22 5.72 -7.10
C PHE A 147 -3.78 7.01 -7.79
N ASP A 148 -3.56 6.97 -9.09
CA ASP A 148 -2.95 8.08 -9.84
C ASP A 148 -3.52 9.43 -9.43
N ALA A 149 -2.67 10.33 -8.96
CA ALA A 149 -3.04 11.65 -8.46
C ALA A 149 -2.65 12.79 -9.42
N GLN A 150 -2.32 12.47 -10.68
CA GLN A 150 -1.99 13.48 -11.68
C GLN A 150 -3.23 14.23 -12.19
N VAL A 151 -4.41 13.66 -11.99
CA VAL A 151 -5.69 14.24 -12.40
C VAL A 151 -6.69 14.26 -11.24
N ALA A 152 -7.73 15.10 -11.36
CA ALA A 152 -8.82 15.14 -10.40
C ALA A 152 -9.88 14.09 -10.77
N TRP A 153 -9.97 13.04 -9.98
CA TRP A 153 -10.96 11.98 -10.16
C TRP A 153 -12.31 12.40 -9.57
N PRO A 154 -13.42 12.10 -10.25
CA PRO A 154 -14.77 12.40 -9.73
C PRO A 154 -14.98 11.78 -8.34
N LYS A 155 -15.53 12.57 -7.40
CA LYS A 155 -15.89 12.12 -6.03
C LYS A 155 -14.74 11.61 -5.15
N TYR A 156 -13.50 11.69 -5.63
CA TYR A 156 -12.31 11.25 -4.88
C TYR A 156 -11.76 12.35 -3.96
N ASP A 157 -12.01 13.61 -4.31
CA ASP A 157 -11.83 14.81 -3.50
C ASP A 157 -10.49 14.85 -2.70
N TRP A 158 -10.58 14.99 -1.39
CA TRP A 158 -9.38 15.08 -0.53
C TRP A 158 -8.56 13.79 -0.43
N MET A 159 -9.10 12.64 -0.81
CA MET A 159 -8.29 11.45 -0.99
C MET A 159 -7.33 11.59 -2.18
N GLY A 160 -7.75 12.26 -3.27
CA GLY A 160 -6.86 12.59 -4.38
C GLY A 160 -5.69 13.49 -3.95
N VAL A 161 -5.97 14.52 -3.13
CA VAL A 161 -4.92 15.37 -2.53
C VAL A 161 -4.00 14.56 -1.62
N ALA A 162 -4.56 13.64 -0.81
CA ALA A 162 -3.76 12.77 0.05
C ALA A 162 -2.88 11.82 -0.77
N LYS A 163 -3.35 11.32 -1.93
CA LYS A 163 -2.54 10.49 -2.83
C LYS A 163 -1.40 11.31 -3.48
N ALA A 164 -1.65 12.54 -3.91
CA ALA A 164 -0.57 13.45 -4.37
C ALA A 164 0.47 13.71 -3.26
N ALA A 165 0.02 13.85 -2.02
CA ALA A 165 0.91 13.97 -0.86
C ALA A 165 1.70 12.67 -0.61
N LEU A 166 1.09 11.48 -0.79
CA LEU A 166 1.76 10.18 -0.70
C LEU A 166 2.88 10.06 -1.74
N GLU A 167 2.59 10.43 -3.00
CA GLU A 167 3.58 10.44 -4.08
C GLU A 167 4.78 11.33 -3.73
N SER A 168 4.52 12.56 -3.27
CA SER A 168 5.58 13.47 -2.85
C SER A 168 6.36 12.92 -1.66
N THR A 169 5.68 12.36 -0.65
CA THR A 169 6.32 11.73 0.52
C THR A 169 7.24 10.59 0.10
N SER A 170 6.83 9.75 -0.84
CA SER A 170 7.65 8.66 -1.38
C SER A 170 8.95 9.19 -2.01
N ARG A 171 8.87 10.26 -2.82
CA ARG A 171 10.04 10.89 -3.45
C ARG A 171 11.01 11.47 -2.41
N TYR A 172 10.52 12.12 -1.37
CA TYR A 172 11.38 12.65 -0.31
C TYR A 172 12.04 11.54 0.50
N LEU A 173 11.33 10.47 0.83
CA LEU A 173 11.91 9.29 1.50
C LEU A 173 12.97 8.60 0.62
N ALA A 174 12.73 8.48 -0.68
CA ALA A 174 13.70 7.95 -1.63
C ALA A 174 14.99 8.77 -1.66
N ARG A 175 14.88 10.10 -1.66
CA ARG A 175 16.03 11.03 -1.59
C ARG A 175 16.82 10.87 -0.30
N ASP A 176 16.13 10.86 0.84
CA ASP A 176 16.77 10.95 2.15
C ASP A 176 17.36 9.62 2.61
N LEU A 177 16.71 8.49 2.28
CA LEU A 177 17.11 7.16 2.72
C LEU A 177 17.79 6.32 1.62
N GLY A 178 17.87 6.81 0.40
CA GLY A 178 18.49 6.09 -0.72
C GLY A 178 19.96 5.76 -0.50
N LYS A 179 20.71 6.62 0.21
CA LYS A 179 22.12 6.34 0.58
C LYS A 179 22.28 5.18 1.58
N GLU A 180 21.22 4.87 2.30
CA GLU A 180 21.13 3.70 3.19
C GLU A 180 20.64 2.45 2.42
N ASN A 181 20.58 2.51 1.08
CA ASN A 181 20.07 1.46 0.20
C ASN A 181 18.61 1.06 0.48
N ILE A 182 17.77 2.03 0.88
CA ILE A 182 16.35 1.86 1.08
C ILE A 182 15.63 2.51 -0.11
N ARG A 183 14.85 1.72 -0.84
CA ARG A 183 14.12 2.14 -2.03
C ARG A 183 12.64 2.39 -1.70
N PHE A 184 12.06 3.38 -2.35
CA PHE A 184 10.65 3.76 -2.18
C PHE A 184 10.00 3.85 -3.54
N ASN A 185 8.99 3.05 -3.80
CA ASN A 185 8.21 3.11 -5.02
C ASN A 185 6.72 2.93 -4.72
N LEU A 186 5.88 3.41 -5.62
CA LEU A 186 4.45 3.28 -5.51
C LEU A 186 3.90 2.42 -6.66
N VAL A 187 2.81 1.72 -6.39
CA VAL A 187 1.98 1.05 -7.39
C VAL A 187 0.67 1.81 -7.48
N ALA A 188 0.47 2.56 -8.56
CA ALA A 188 -0.78 3.19 -8.90
C ALA A 188 -1.66 2.16 -9.63
N ALA A 189 -2.54 1.51 -8.85
CA ALA A 189 -3.43 0.48 -9.38
C ALA A 189 -4.72 1.10 -9.92
N GLY A 190 -5.29 0.52 -10.97
CA GLY A 190 -6.67 0.77 -11.36
C GLY A 190 -7.65 0.38 -10.25
N PRO A 191 -8.95 0.71 -10.37
CA PRO A 191 -9.93 0.45 -9.33
C PRO A 191 -10.11 -1.04 -9.09
N ILE A 192 -10.01 -1.46 -7.82
CA ILE A 192 -10.27 -2.85 -7.38
C ILE A 192 -11.39 -2.82 -6.35
N ARG A 193 -12.36 -3.74 -6.46
CA ARG A 193 -13.52 -3.88 -5.55
C ARG A 193 -13.11 -4.40 -4.17
N THR A 194 -12.37 -3.60 -3.43
CA THR A 194 -11.96 -3.86 -2.05
C THR A 194 -12.97 -3.30 -1.04
N MET A 195 -12.79 -3.60 0.24
CA MET A 195 -13.57 -2.94 1.31
C MET A 195 -13.36 -1.42 1.32
N ALA A 196 -12.14 -0.95 1.08
CA ALA A 196 -11.85 0.48 0.99
C ALA A 196 -12.55 1.12 -0.21
N ALA A 197 -12.57 0.47 -1.36
CA ALA A 197 -13.25 0.96 -2.56
C ALA A 197 -14.76 1.13 -2.37
N LYS A 198 -15.39 0.24 -1.59
CA LYS A 198 -16.84 0.34 -1.29
C LYS A 198 -17.22 1.60 -0.50
N SER A 199 -16.29 2.23 0.19
CA SER A 199 -16.52 3.49 0.90
C SER A 199 -16.42 4.73 0.00
N ILE A 200 -15.97 4.57 -1.26
CA ILE A 200 -15.89 5.66 -2.23
C ILE A 200 -17.23 5.79 -2.93
N PRO A 201 -17.97 6.90 -2.76
CA PRO A 201 -19.21 7.12 -3.48
C PRO A 201 -18.98 7.13 -5.00
N GLY A 202 -19.82 6.40 -5.76
CA GLY A 202 -19.69 6.37 -7.22
C GLY A 202 -18.59 5.47 -7.76
N PHE A 203 -18.15 4.45 -7.01
CA PHE A 203 -17.14 3.50 -7.48
C PHE A 203 -17.47 2.86 -8.84
N ASP A 204 -18.75 2.62 -9.14
CA ASP A 204 -19.19 2.08 -10.44
C ASP A 204 -18.89 3.01 -11.62
N GLU A 205 -18.74 4.32 -11.38
CA GLU A 205 -18.32 5.28 -12.42
C GLU A 205 -16.84 5.01 -12.83
N PHE A 206 -15.98 4.70 -11.86
CA PHE A 206 -14.60 4.30 -12.16
C PHE A 206 -14.55 3.02 -12.98
N GLU A 207 -15.29 2.00 -12.59
CA GLU A 207 -15.38 0.74 -13.34
C GLU A 207 -15.80 0.98 -14.79
N SER A 208 -16.83 1.81 -15.01
CA SER A 208 -17.30 2.15 -16.35
C SER A 208 -16.21 2.83 -17.20
N VAL A 209 -15.45 3.76 -16.60
CA VAL A 209 -14.34 4.45 -17.28
C VAL A 209 -13.24 3.46 -17.67
N TRP A 210 -12.82 2.60 -16.72
CA TRP A 210 -11.77 1.61 -16.99
C TRP A 210 -12.20 0.61 -18.06
N ASN A 211 -13.40 0.07 -17.97
CA ASN A 211 -13.93 -0.87 -18.97
C ASN A 211 -14.01 -0.29 -20.38
N SER A 212 -14.25 1.03 -20.50
CA SER A 212 -14.41 1.68 -21.80
C SER A 212 -13.11 2.20 -22.41
N LYS A 213 -12.09 2.50 -21.59
CA LYS A 213 -10.91 3.24 -22.03
C LYS A 213 -9.57 2.49 -21.85
N SER A 214 -9.49 1.48 -20.96
CA SER A 214 -8.23 0.78 -20.72
C SER A 214 -7.79 -0.07 -21.91
N PRO A 215 -6.61 0.18 -22.51
CA PRO A 215 -6.12 -0.59 -23.66
C PRO A 215 -5.96 -2.08 -23.44
N LEU A 216 -5.62 -2.50 -22.20
CA LEU A 216 -5.42 -3.90 -21.84
C LEU A 216 -6.64 -4.52 -21.18
N GLU A 217 -7.81 -3.85 -21.26
CA GLU A 217 -8.97 -4.17 -20.43
C GLU A 217 -8.63 -4.09 -18.93
N TRP A 218 -9.64 -4.13 -18.07
CA TRP A 218 -9.42 -4.07 -16.62
C TRP A 218 -10.51 -4.81 -15.87
N ASP A 219 -10.12 -5.83 -15.10
CA ASP A 219 -11.03 -6.51 -14.19
C ASP A 219 -10.91 -5.92 -12.77
N VAL A 220 -11.93 -5.21 -12.34
CA VAL A 220 -12.02 -4.63 -10.99
C VAL A 220 -12.04 -5.69 -9.86
N ASN A 221 -12.19 -6.96 -10.19
CA ASN A 221 -12.17 -8.07 -9.23
C ASN A 221 -10.83 -8.80 -9.19
N ASP A 222 -9.87 -8.45 -10.07
CA ASP A 222 -8.55 -9.07 -10.10
C ASP A 222 -7.45 -8.15 -9.52
N PRO A 223 -7.09 -8.31 -8.24
CA PRO A 223 -6.00 -7.57 -7.62
C PRO A 223 -4.60 -8.12 -7.93
N VAL A 224 -4.50 -9.25 -8.62
CA VAL A 224 -3.24 -9.97 -8.82
C VAL A 224 -2.21 -9.17 -9.61
N PRO A 225 -2.53 -8.45 -10.71
CA PRO A 225 -1.54 -7.66 -11.44
C PRO A 225 -0.87 -6.58 -10.56
N ALA A 226 -1.65 -5.88 -9.73
CA ALA A 226 -1.11 -4.88 -8.79
C ALA A 226 -0.23 -5.54 -7.71
N ALA A 227 -0.62 -6.72 -7.22
CA ALA A 227 0.17 -7.47 -6.26
C ALA A 227 1.51 -7.95 -6.86
N GLN A 228 1.51 -8.45 -8.08
CA GLN A 228 2.72 -8.88 -8.79
C GLN A 228 3.68 -7.72 -9.02
N ALA A 229 3.18 -6.53 -9.39
CA ALA A 229 4.01 -5.34 -9.54
C ALA A 229 4.67 -4.94 -8.21
N ALA A 230 3.93 -4.96 -7.10
CA ALA A 230 4.48 -4.67 -5.78
C ALA A 230 5.57 -5.68 -5.38
N VAL A 231 5.35 -6.98 -5.63
CA VAL A 231 6.34 -8.04 -5.37
C VAL A 231 7.59 -7.86 -6.25
N ALA A 232 7.41 -7.55 -7.53
CA ALA A 232 8.52 -7.27 -8.44
C ALA A 232 9.37 -6.08 -7.95
N LEU A 233 8.76 -4.99 -7.49
CA LEU A 233 9.46 -3.83 -6.94
C LEU A 233 10.26 -4.15 -5.68
N MET A 234 9.86 -5.14 -4.89
CA MET A 234 10.63 -5.63 -3.74
C MET A 234 11.76 -6.59 -4.13
N SER A 235 11.75 -7.11 -5.33
CA SER A 235 12.72 -8.09 -5.83
C SER A 235 14.08 -7.47 -6.19
N PRO A 236 15.11 -8.30 -6.45
CA PRO A 236 16.41 -7.86 -6.96
C PRO A 236 16.38 -7.26 -8.38
N PHE A 237 15.28 -7.37 -9.11
CA PHE A 237 15.18 -6.82 -10.47
C PHE A 237 15.10 -5.28 -10.51
N PHE A 238 14.75 -4.64 -9.40
CA PHE A 238 14.56 -3.19 -9.31
C PHE A 238 15.57 -2.48 -8.39
N THR A 239 16.79 -2.97 -8.30
CA THR A 239 17.82 -2.48 -7.34
C THR A 239 18.22 -1.01 -7.53
N LYS A 240 17.95 -0.41 -8.67
CA LYS A 240 18.26 0.99 -9.00
C LYS A 240 17.01 1.83 -9.31
N THR A 241 15.83 1.34 -8.91
CA THR A 241 14.55 2.03 -9.09
C THR A 241 14.05 2.52 -7.73
N THR A 242 13.93 3.82 -7.58
CA THR A 242 13.40 4.49 -6.36
C THR A 242 12.77 5.83 -6.71
N GLY A 243 11.72 6.21 -6.00
CA GLY A 243 10.96 7.43 -6.27
C GLY A 243 9.96 7.30 -7.42
N GLU A 244 9.77 6.09 -7.95
CA GLU A 244 8.91 5.81 -9.09
C GLU A 244 7.48 5.48 -8.70
N ILE A 245 6.57 5.75 -9.63
CA ILE A 245 5.16 5.35 -9.60
C ILE A 245 4.94 4.42 -10.79
N ILE A 246 4.66 3.15 -10.49
CA ILE A 246 4.37 2.14 -11.51
C ILE A 246 2.86 2.03 -11.67
N HIS A 247 2.36 2.40 -12.83
CA HIS A 247 0.95 2.27 -13.16
C HIS A 247 0.60 0.82 -13.51
N VAL A 248 -0.41 0.30 -12.84
CA VAL A 248 -1.01 -1.01 -13.08
C VAL A 248 -2.51 -0.80 -13.19
N ASP A 249 -2.94 -0.28 -14.32
CA ASP A 249 -4.29 0.26 -14.54
C ASP A 249 -4.87 -0.06 -15.92
N GLY A 250 -4.28 -1.07 -16.58
CA GLY A 250 -4.64 -1.43 -17.95
C GLY A 250 -4.18 -0.41 -19.01
N GLY A 251 -3.34 0.57 -18.62
CA GLY A 251 -2.82 1.61 -19.49
C GLY A 251 -3.72 2.85 -19.61
N LEU A 252 -4.74 2.98 -18.73
CA LEU A 252 -5.66 4.12 -18.77
C LEU A 252 -4.93 5.47 -18.63
N HIS A 253 -3.95 5.57 -17.71
CA HIS A 253 -3.19 6.79 -17.46
C HIS A 253 -2.48 7.34 -18.71
N ALA A 254 -2.20 6.49 -19.71
CA ALA A 254 -1.49 6.87 -20.94
C ALA A 254 -2.43 7.33 -22.06
N ILE A 255 -3.76 7.25 -21.87
CA ILE A 255 -4.74 7.58 -22.90
C ILE A 255 -5.25 9.00 -22.67
N GLY A 256 -5.16 9.80 -23.71
CA GLY A 256 -5.72 11.15 -23.72
C GLY A 256 -7.24 11.17 -23.87
N GLY A 257 -7.91 12.09 -23.18
CA GLY A 257 -9.25 12.62 -23.41
C GLY A 257 -10.42 11.75 -23.10
#